data_8d520dcfcb6d050770b1866b73804c26
#
_entry.id   8d520dcfcb6d050770b1866b73804c26
#
_cell.length_a   1.000
_cell.length_b   1.000
_cell.length_c   1.000
_cell.angle_alpha   90.00
_cell.angle_beta   90.00
_cell.angle_gamma   90.00
#
_symmetry.space_group_name_H-M   'P 1'
#
loop_
_entity.id
_entity.type
_entity.pdbx_description
1 polymer ?
#
loop_
_entity_poly.entity_id
_entity_poly.type
_entity_poly.pdbx_seq_one_letter_code
_entity_poly.pdbx_strand_id
1 'polypeptide(L)'
;HAPRLEQWLKDQRQATMSYMERNFDKRLDPRKLVEGSNSVVSLLFNYYPPESARLGQSHFKISKYAYGEDYHRVIKDKLKAMLSELRDEIGQIEGRAFVDSAPILEKAWAERSGLGWIAKNSNLINKRQGSFFFLAELIIDLECAYDTPITTDHCGSCTACIEACPTEAIVSPMVVDAGKCISYFTIELKEAIPSSFKGSFDDWAFGCDTCQDVCPWNRFSSPHSEPRLLPTSAFQELDAAAMIELTEETFKQVFSKSALKRTKFSGLKRNIDFLRH
;
A
#
# COMPACT_ATOMS: atom_id res chain seq x y z
N HIS A 1 10.37 -15.38 -5.84
CA HIS A 1 10.04 -13.98 -6.14
C HIS A 1 11.19 -13.21 -6.80
N ALA A 2 12.47 -13.54 -6.53
CA ALA A 2 13.62 -12.84 -7.12
C ALA A 2 13.56 -12.75 -8.66
N PRO A 3 13.34 -13.85 -9.41
CA PRO A 3 13.28 -13.81 -10.89
C PRO A 3 12.14 -12.91 -11.41
N ARG A 4 11.02 -12.84 -10.67
CA ARG A 4 9.90 -11.95 -11.06
C ARG A 4 10.26 -10.48 -10.92
N LEU A 5 10.91 -10.09 -9.82
CA LEU A 5 11.37 -8.72 -9.62
C LEU A 5 12.42 -8.34 -10.66
N GLU A 6 13.37 -9.24 -10.93
CA GLU A 6 14.42 -9.02 -11.93
C GLU A 6 13.84 -8.82 -13.33
N GLN A 7 12.87 -9.65 -13.73
CA GLN A 7 12.20 -9.50 -15.03
C GLN A 7 11.39 -8.21 -15.10
N TRP A 8 10.67 -7.86 -14.02
CA TRP A 8 9.88 -6.63 -13.93
C TRP A 8 10.75 -5.37 -14.09
N LEU A 9 11.95 -5.36 -13.49
CA LEU A 9 12.94 -4.29 -13.64
C LEU A 9 13.55 -4.26 -15.05
N LYS A 10 13.88 -5.41 -15.65
CA LYS A 10 14.36 -5.51 -17.03
C LYS A 10 13.33 -4.95 -18.03
N ASP A 11 12.05 -5.21 -17.78
CA ASP A 11 10.95 -4.70 -18.60
C ASP A 11 10.65 -3.20 -18.31
N GLN A 12 11.42 -2.53 -17.44
CA GLN A 12 11.26 -1.13 -17.04
C GLN A 12 9.88 -0.78 -16.50
N ARG A 13 9.19 -1.75 -15.87
CA ARG A 13 7.82 -1.57 -15.37
C ARG A 13 7.74 -0.77 -14.08
N GLN A 14 8.89 -0.42 -13.46
CA GLN A 14 8.99 0.47 -12.30
C GLN A 14 8.79 1.95 -12.65
N ALA A 15 8.74 2.31 -13.94
CA ALA A 15 8.68 3.69 -14.41
C ALA A 15 9.81 4.54 -13.77
N THR A 16 9.51 5.69 -13.16
CA THR A 16 10.54 6.56 -12.54
C THR A 16 10.95 6.16 -11.12
N MET A 17 10.41 5.04 -10.59
CA MET A 17 10.72 4.57 -9.24
C MET A 17 12.09 3.87 -9.16
N SER A 18 13.18 4.61 -9.41
CA SER A 18 14.56 4.10 -9.40
C SER A 18 14.98 3.43 -8.08
N TYR A 19 14.28 3.73 -6.97
CA TYR A 19 14.52 3.08 -5.68
C TYR A 19 14.18 1.58 -5.70
N MET A 20 13.40 1.10 -6.67
CA MET A 20 13.10 -0.31 -6.84
C MET A 20 14.32 -1.13 -7.31
N GLU A 21 15.22 -0.52 -8.05
CA GLU A 21 16.49 -1.14 -8.50
C GLU A 21 17.55 -1.17 -7.39
N ARG A 22 17.49 -0.17 -6.51
CA ARG A 22 18.47 -0.03 -5.43
C ARG A 22 18.30 -1.10 -4.36
N ASN A 23 19.43 -1.55 -3.79
CA ASN A 23 19.46 -2.53 -2.70
C ASN A 23 18.75 -3.85 -3.07
N PHE A 24 18.89 -4.30 -4.32
CA PHE A 24 18.27 -5.53 -4.81
C PHE A 24 18.64 -6.74 -3.93
N ASP A 25 19.89 -6.83 -3.53
CA ASP A 25 20.42 -7.87 -2.65
C ASP A 25 19.78 -7.87 -1.24
N LYS A 26 19.53 -6.68 -0.68
CA LYS A 26 18.83 -6.54 0.62
C LYS A 26 17.37 -6.92 0.52
N ARG A 27 16.72 -6.69 -0.64
CA ARG A 27 15.34 -7.11 -0.87
C ARG A 27 15.17 -8.61 -0.81
N LEU A 28 16.20 -9.34 -1.18
CA LEU A 28 16.19 -10.81 -1.23
C LEU A 28 16.64 -11.46 0.08
N ASP A 29 17.46 -10.78 0.87
CA ASP A 29 18.03 -11.33 2.09
C ASP A 29 17.87 -10.36 3.29
N PRO A 30 16.92 -10.61 4.19
CA PRO A 30 16.67 -9.76 5.35
C PRO A 30 17.85 -9.69 6.33
N ARG A 31 18.76 -10.67 6.33
CA ARG A 31 19.96 -10.67 7.16
C ARG A 31 20.91 -9.52 6.80
N LYS A 32 20.82 -9.00 5.58
CA LYS A 32 21.54 -7.80 5.14
C LYS A 32 20.95 -6.50 5.68
N LEU A 33 19.74 -6.55 6.26
CA LEU A 33 19.08 -5.42 6.92
C LEU A 33 19.25 -5.47 8.45
N VAL A 34 19.26 -6.69 8.99
CA VAL A 34 19.44 -6.97 10.42
C VAL A 34 20.40 -8.14 10.54
N GLU A 35 21.64 -7.85 10.89
CA GLU A 35 22.68 -8.87 11.07
C GLU A 35 22.29 -9.82 12.21
N GLY A 36 22.58 -11.11 12.04
CA GLY A 36 22.24 -12.13 13.04
C GLY A 36 20.76 -12.50 13.12
N SER A 37 19.90 -11.93 12.26
CA SER A 37 18.48 -12.27 12.31
C SER A 37 18.20 -13.70 11.88
N ASN A 38 17.31 -14.36 12.63
CA ASN A 38 16.87 -15.73 12.42
C ASN A 38 15.41 -15.81 11.92
N SER A 39 14.58 -14.82 12.27
CA SER A 39 13.16 -14.85 11.91
C SER A 39 12.67 -13.54 11.30
N VAL A 40 11.71 -13.67 10.40
CA VAL A 40 10.90 -12.57 9.87
C VAL A 40 9.46 -12.82 10.29
N VAL A 41 8.94 -11.97 11.15
CA VAL A 41 7.53 -11.99 11.58
C VAL A 41 6.77 -11.01 10.71
N SER A 42 5.95 -11.51 9.78
CA SER A 42 5.09 -10.68 8.92
C SER A 42 3.73 -10.46 9.58
N LEU A 43 3.22 -9.25 9.48
CA LEU A 43 1.97 -8.83 10.12
C LEU A 43 1.05 -8.14 9.11
N LEU A 44 -0.26 -8.29 9.34
CA LEU A 44 -1.32 -7.61 8.62
C LEU A 44 -1.97 -6.55 9.51
N PHE A 45 -2.04 -5.32 9.04
CA PHE A 45 -2.73 -4.22 9.73
C PHE A 45 -3.90 -3.75 8.88
N ASN A 46 -5.11 -4.07 9.30
CA ASN A 46 -6.34 -3.74 8.60
C ASN A 46 -6.54 -2.21 8.51
N TYR A 47 -6.83 -1.72 7.29
CA TYR A 47 -7.19 -0.32 7.05
C TYR A 47 -8.56 -0.14 6.37
N TYR A 48 -9.35 -1.21 6.23
CA TYR A 48 -10.68 -1.10 5.65
C TYR A 48 -11.56 -0.21 6.52
N PRO A 49 -12.02 0.95 6.02
CA PRO A 49 -12.68 1.93 6.86
C PRO A 49 -14.11 1.50 7.20
N PRO A 50 -14.64 1.88 8.40
CA PRO A 50 -16.05 1.78 8.68
C PRO A 50 -16.86 2.68 7.74
N GLU A 51 -18.14 2.37 7.55
CA GLU A 51 -19.00 3.11 6.63
C GLU A 51 -19.09 4.60 6.96
N SER A 52 -19.13 4.94 8.23
CA SER A 52 -19.14 6.31 8.72
C SER A 52 -17.88 7.14 8.39
N ALA A 53 -16.79 6.46 8.06
CA ALA A 53 -15.51 7.09 7.70
C ALA A 53 -15.27 7.12 6.19
N ARG A 54 -16.20 6.61 5.37
CA ARG A 54 -16.07 6.64 3.92
C ARG A 54 -16.33 8.04 3.41
N LEU A 55 -15.51 8.49 2.47
CA LEU A 55 -15.72 9.74 1.77
C LEU A 55 -16.94 9.61 0.85
N GLY A 56 -17.78 10.65 0.81
CA GLY A 56 -19.01 10.65 0.01
C GLY A 56 -18.73 10.77 -1.50
N GLN A 57 -19.79 10.60 -2.32
CA GLN A 57 -19.69 10.72 -3.79
C GLN A 57 -19.37 12.16 -4.27
N SER A 58 -19.53 13.17 -3.42
CA SER A 58 -19.16 14.55 -3.71
C SER A 58 -17.65 14.82 -3.60
N HIS A 59 -16.83 13.81 -3.30
CA HIS A 59 -15.40 13.92 -3.13
C HIS A 59 -14.65 13.35 -4.35
N PHE A 60 -13.46 13.89 -4.63
CA PHE A 60 -12.49 13.14 -5.43
C PHE A 60 -12.12 11.86 -4.69
N LYS A 61 -11.91 10.78 -5.44
CA LYS A 61 -11.54 9.50 -4.85
C LYS A 61 -10.11 9.54 -4.30
N ILE A 62 -9.98 9.14 -3.05
CA ILE A 62 -8.71 8.95 -2.36
C ILE A 62 -8.65 7.48 -1.94
N SER A 63 -7.53 6.81 -2.15
CA SER A 63 -7.36 5.43 -1.71
C SER A 63 -7.56 5.30 -0.19
N LYS A 64 -8.31 4.30 0.23
CA LYS A 64 -8.74 4.07 1.62
C LYS A 64 -7.58 4.03 2.61
N TYR A 65 -6.41 3.55 2.17
CA TYR A 65 -5.22 3.48 3.01
C TYR A 65 -4.72 4.86 3.49
N ALA A 66 -5.09 5.93 2.80
CA ALA A 66 -4.62 7.28 3.06
C ALA A 66 -5.64 8.15 3.83
N TYR A 67 -6.72 7.58 4.33
CA TYR A 67 -7.77 8.35 5.01
C TYR A 67 -7.31 8.98 6.34
N GLY A 68 -6.49 8.27 7.10
CA GLY A 68 -6.04 8.72 8.41
C GLY A 68 -4.62 9.28 8.46
N GLU A 69 -4.01 9.10 9.61
CA GLU A 69 -2.59 9.40 9.79
C GLU A 69 -1.73 8.49 8.90
N ASP A 70 -0.51 8.96 8.63
CA ASP A 70 0.50 8.21 7.89
C ASP A 70 0.76 6.86 8.57
N TYR A 71 0.35 5.80 7.89
CA TYR A 71 0.42 4.42 8.39
C TYR A 71 1.84 3.99 8.75
N HIS A 72 2.86 4.54 8.10
CA HIS A 72 4.24 4.27 8.48
C HIS A 72 4.51 4.62 9.94
N ARG A 73 3.93 5.71 10.43
CA ARG A 73 4.07 6.13 11.82
C ARG A 73 3.20 5.27 12.73
N VAL A 74 1.92 5.11 12.37
CA VAL A 74 0.95 4.36 13.19
C VAL A 74 1.44 2.94 13.46
N ILE A 75 1.87 2.25 12.40
CA ILE A 75 2.30 0.85 12.49
C ILE A 75 3.67 0.73 13.16
N LYS A 76 4.62 1.63 12.86
CA LYS A 76 5.93 1.63 13.54
C LYS A 76 5.81 1.81 15.05
N ASP A 77 4.89 2.65 15.51
CA ASP A 77 4.65 2.84 16.94
C ASP A 77 4.15 1.53 17.59
N LYS A 78 3.21 0.83 16.92
CA LYS A 78 2.71 -0.49 17.38
C LYS A 78 3.79 -1.56 17.37
N LEU A 79 4.60 -1.63 16.33
CA LEU A 79 5.68 -2.62 16.24
C LEU A 79 6.78 -2.38 17.28
N LYS A 80 7.08 -1.12 17.60
CA LYS A 80 8.02 -0.79 18.68
C LYS A 80 7.49 -1.23 20.04
N ALA A 81 6.20 -0.98 20.31
CA ALA A 81 5.56 -1.43 21.54
C ALA A 81 5.60 -2.96 21.63
N MET A 82 5.20 -3.66 20.57
CA MET A 82 5.26 -5.12 20.50
C MET A 82 6.68 -5.67 20.74
N LEU A 83 7.71 -5.07 20.12
CA LEU A 83 9.09 -5.49 20.33
C LEU A 83 9.56 -5.23 21.77
N SER A 84 9.09 -4.15 22.42
CA SER A 84 9.37 -3.87 23.82
C SER A 84 8.74 -4.92 24.74
N GLU A 85 7.45 -5.24 24.51
CA GLU A 85 6.74 -6.28 25.27
C GLU A 85 7.40 -7.66 25.12
N LEU A 86 7.83 -8.01 23.90
CA LEU A 86 8.58 -9.25 23.67
C LEU A 86 9.89 -9.30 24.47
N ARG A 87 10.62 -8.17 24.55
CA ARG A 87 11.85 -8.08 25.34
C ARG A 87 11.60 -8.22 26.85
N ASP A 88 10.49 -7.66 27.31
CA ASP A 88 10.10 -7.74 28.74
C ASP A 88 9.72 -9.17 29.13
N GLU A 89 9.10 -9.94 28.22
CA GLU A 89 8.64 -11.30 28.49
C GLU A 89 9.72 -12.37 28.26
N ILE A 90 10.51 -12.24 27.20
CA ILE A 90 11.43 -13.30 26.74
C ILE A 90 12.89 -12.97 27.07
N GLY A 91 13.21 -11.68 27.26
CA GLY A 91 14.56 -11.18 27.46
C GLY A 91 15.11 -10.47 26.23
N GLN A 92 16.42 -10.34 26.15
CA GLN A 92 17.11 -9.58 25.08
C GLN A 92 16.79 -10.18 23.71
N ILE A 93 16.18 -9.37 22.84
CA ILE A 93 15.95 -9.67 21.44
C ILE A 93 16.49 -8.51 20.61
N GLU A 94 17.45 -8.81 19.73
CA GLU A 94 17.91 -7.86 18.74
C GLU A 94 17.00 -7.92 17.51
N GLY A 95 16.57 -6.75 17.03
CA GLY A 95 15.67 -6.72 15.88
C GLY A 95 15.20 -5.32 15.53
N ARG A 96 14.54 -5.24 14.38
CA ARG A 96 14.04 -3.99 13.82
C ARG A 96 12.66 -4.17 13.21
N ALA A 97 11.86 -3.10 13.32
CA ALA A 97 10.53 -2.99 12.73
C ALA A 97 10.61 -2.28 11.36
N PHE A 98 9.90 -2.82 10.38
CA PHE A 98 9.84 -2.30 9.02
C PHE A 98 8.37 -2.14 8.58
N VAL A 99 8.14 -1.11 7.80
CA VAL A 99 6.85 -0.82 7.16
C VAL A 99 7.15 -0.10 5.85
N ASP A 100 6.83 -0.71 4.72
CA ASP A 100 6.89 -0.19 3.34
C ASP A 100 8.25 0.40 2.91
N SER A 101 8.79 1.36 3.64
CA SER A 101 9.93 2.18 3.21
C SER A 101 11.30 1.47 3.18
N ALA A 102 11.39 0.21 3.57
CA ALA A 102 12.61 -0.58 3.55
C ALA A 102 12.73 -1.45 2.28
N PRO A 103 13.95 -1.83 1.88
CA PRO A 103 14.13 -2.75 0.76
C PRO A 103 13.81 -4.20 1.18
N ILE A 104 12.54 -4.48 1.43
CA ILE A 104 11.98 -5.79 1.78
C ILE A 104 10.93 -6.16 0.74
N LEU A 105 10.85 -7.44 0.38
CA LEU A 105 9.75 -7.98 -0.42
C LEU A 105 8.60 -8.40 0.51
N GLU A 106 7.92 -7.42 1.12
CA GLU A 106 6.89 -7.62 2.15
C GLU A 106 5.83 -8.66 1.74
N LYS A 107 5.28 -8.55 0.53
CA LYS A 107 4.28 -9.50 0.02
C LYS A 107 4.83 -10.92 -0.09
N ALA A 108 6.10 -11.05 -0.48
CA ALA A 108 6.74 -12.36 -0.58
C ALA A 108 6.98 -12.99 0.81
N TRP A 109 7.34 -12.19 1.80
CA TRP A 109 7.47 -12.66 3.17
C TRP A 109 6.12 -13.01 3.77
N ALA A 110 5.11 -12.19 3.57
CA ALA A 110 3.74 -12.47 4.02
C ALA A 110 3.17 -13.76 3.41
N GLU A 111 3.43 -14.04 2.12
CA GLU A 111 3.04 -15.30 1.46
C GLU A 111 3.79 -16.49 2.08
N ARG A 112 5.10 -16.35 2.35
CA ARG A 112 5.90 -17.38 3.02
C ARG A 112 5.47 -17.64 4.46
N SER A 113 4.99 -16.61 5.14
CA SER A 113 4.46 -16.69 6.51
C SER A 113 2.98 -17.14 6.57
N GLY A 114 2.44 -17.67 5.47
CA GLY A 114 1.08 -18.22 5.47
C GLY A 114 -0.04 -17.19 5.58
N LEU A 115 0.23 -15.89 5.43
CA LEU A 115 -0.77 -14.84 5.60
C LEU A 115 -1.73 -14.70 4.42
N GLY A 116 -1.34 -15.17 3.24
CA GLY A 116 -2.15 -15.06 2.04
C GLY A 116 -1.38 -15.46 0.78
N TRP A 117 -1.95 -15.18 -0.38
CA TRP A 117 -1.30 -15.38 -1.68
C TRP A 117 -1.20 -14.07 -2.44
N ILE A 118 -0.20 -13.94 -3.30
CA ILE A 118 -0.08 -12.80 -4.21
C ILE A 118 -1.02 -13.02 -5.39
N ALA A 119 -2.04 -12.17 -5.49
CA ALA A 119 -3.11 -12.28 -6.46
C ALA A 119 -2.77 -11.66 -7.82
N LYS A 120 -3.66 -11.81 -8.82
CA LYS A 120 -3.48 -11.29 -10.18
C LYS A 120 -3.27 -9.77 -10.24
N ASN A 121 -3.81 -9.01 -9.28
CA ASN A 121 -3.57 -7.57 -9.12
C ASN A 121 -2.29 -7.22 -8.34
N SER A 122 -1.43 -8.20 -8.09
CA SER A 122 -0.19 -8.08 -7.31
C SER A 122 -0.37 -7.67 -5.84
N ASN A 123 -1.59 -7.67 -5.30
CA ASN A 123 -1.81 -7.52 -3.86
C ASN A 123 -1.80 -8.87 -3.15
N LEU A 124 -1.41 -8.87 -1.88
CA LEU A 124 -1.62 -10.03 -1.02
C LEU A 124 -3.10 -10.12 -0.67
N ILE A 125 -3.69 -11.30 -0.78
CA ILE A 125 -5.07 -11.57 -0.37
C ILE A 125 -5.07 -12.59 0.76
N ASN A 126 -5.75 -12.26 1.86
CA ASN A 126 -6.05 -13.17 2.95
C ASN A 126 -7.47 -13.72 2.79
N LYS A 127 -7.65 -15.04 2.96
CA LYS A 127 -8.97 -15.71 2.80
C LYS A 127 -10.07 -15.15 3.70
N ARG A 128 -9.72 -14.63 4.87
CA ARG A 128 -10.67 -14.19 5.90
C ARG A 128 -10.89 -12.69 5.96
N GLN A 129 -9.97 -11.90 5.36
CA GLN A 129 -9.93 -10.44 5.54
C GLN A 129 -9.82 -9.67 4.22
N GLY A 130 -9.75 -10.37 3.08
CA GLY A 130 -9.55 -9.70 1.78
C GLY A 130 -8.14 -9.16 1.61
N SER A 131 -8.00 -7.93 1.11
CA SER A 131 -6.70 -7.32 0.80
C SER A 131 -6.49 -5.91 1.37
N PHE A 132 -7.44 -5.35 2.12
CA PHE A 132 -7.34 -4.00 2.69
C PHE A 132 -6.52 -3.99 3.98
N PHE A 133 -5.22 -4.32 3.89
CA PHE A 133 -4.29 -4.28 5.00
C PHE A 133 -2.91 -3.80 4.55
N PHE A 134 -2.21 -3.14 5.46
CA PHE A 134 -0.78 -2.86 5.34
C PHE A 134 -0.01 -4.10 5.75
N LEU A 135 1.17 -4.25 5.15
CA LEU A 135 2.17 -5.23 5.55
C LEU A 135 3.21 -4.56 6.43
N ALA A 136 3.73 -5.33 7.36
CA ALA A 136 4.85 -4.90 8.19
C ALA A 136 5.63 -6.11 8.69
N GLU A 137 6.91 -5.91 9.00
CA GLU A 137 7.78 -6.97 9.47
C GLU A 137 8.53 -6.57 10.73
N LEU A 138 8.68 -7.57 11.64
CA LEU A 138 9.74 -7.60 12.60
C LEU A 138 10.79 -8.59 12.12
N ILE A 139 12.02 -8.12 11.93
CA ILE A 139 13.17 -8.96 11.63
C ILE A 139 13.99 -9.05 12.91
N ILE A 140 14.09 -10.25 13.49
CA ILE A 140 14.60 -10.50 14.83
C ILE A 140 15.61 -11.65 14.84
N ASP A 141 16.49 -11.67 15.84
CA ASP A 141 17.48 -12.73 16.07
C ASP A 141 16.89 -13.96 16.76
N LEU A 142 15.68 -13.86 17.30
CA LEU A 142 14.98 -14.99 17.90
C LEU A 142 14.60 -16.03 16.85
N GLU A 143 14.91 -17.29 17.09
CA GLU A 143 14.42 -18.41 16.28
C GLU A 143 12.98 -18.75 16.68
N CYS A 144 12.06 -18.64 15.73
CA CYS A 144 10.65 -18.94 15.91
C CYS A 144 10.27 -20.25 15.20
N ALA A 145 9.17 -20.86 15.59
CA ALA A 145 8.53 -21.90 14.78
C ALA A 145 7.99 -21.26 13.47
N TYR A 146 8.41 -21.81 12.34
CA TYR A 146 8.06 -21.23 11.04
C TYR A 146 6.70 -21.71 10.53
N ASP A 147 5.92 -20.79 10.02
CA ASP A 147 4.65 -21.10 9.38
C ASP A 147 4.84 -21.79 8.02
N THR A 148 3.79 -22.47 7.57
CA THR A 148 3.76 -23.08 6.25
C THR A 148 3.32 -22.07 5.19
N PRO A 149 4.11 -21.87 4.11
CA PRO A 149 3.75 -20.97 3.01
C PRO A 149 2.43 -21.34 2.35
N ILE A 150 1.63 -20.35 1.96
CA ILE A 150 0.49 -20.57 1.08
C ILE A 150 1.01 -20.69 -0.35
N THR A 151 0.80 -21.84 -0.96
CA THR A 151 1.22 -22.13 -2.35
C THR A 151 0.06 -22.12 -3.33
N THR A 152 -1.18 -22.08 -2.84
CA THR A 152 -2.38 -22.17 -3.66
C THR A 152 -2.86 -20.77 -4.07
N ASP A 153 -2.95 -20.54 -5.37
CA ASP A 153 -3.65 -19.39 -5.94
C ASP A 153 -5.17 -19.63 -5.93
N HIS A 154 -5.90 -18.76 -5.24
CA HIS A 154 -7.34 -18.80 -5.18
C HIS A 154 -8.04 -17.80 -6.11
N CYS A 155 -7.32 -17.14 -7.01
CA CYS A 155 -7.91 -16.31 -8.08
C CYS A 155 -8.59 -17.17 -9.15
N GLY A 156 -8.10 -18.40 -9.41
CA GLY A 156 -8.65 -19.29 -10.42
C GLY A 156 -8.81 -18.62 -11.78
N SER A 157 -10.00 -18.77 -12.39
CA SER A 157 -10.32 -18.14 -13.69
C SER A 157 -10.75 -16.67 -13.58
N CYS A 158 -10.93 -16.11 -12.38
CA CYS A 158 -11.38 -14.72 -12.20
C CYS A 158 -10.40 -13.70 -12.79
N THR A 159 -10.91 -12.74 -13.57
CA THR A 159 -10.17 -11.65 -14.22
C THR A 159 -10.67 -10.26 -13.83
N ALA A 160 -11.61 -10.17 -12.86
CA ALA A 160 -12.30 -8.93 -12.51
C ALA A 160 -11.36 -7.73 -12.27
N CYS A 161 -10.23 -7.92 -11.58
CA CYS A 161 -9.27 -6.84 -11.33
C CYS A 161 -8.51 -6.39 -12.59
N ILE A 162 -8.30 -7.30 -13.55
CA ILE A 162 -7.64 -7.00 -14.82
C ILE A 162 -8.59 -6.20 -15.70
N GLU A 163 -9.83 -6.67 -15.85
CA GLU A 163 -10.87 -6.04 -16.67
C GLU A 163 -11.32 -4.67 -16.13
N ALA A 164 -11.36 -4.51 -14.80
CA ALA A 164 -11.75 -3.26 -14.18
C ALA A 164 -10.64 -2.20 -14.14
N CYS A 165 -9.39 -2.54 -14.47
CA CYS A 165 -8.30 -1.58 -14.44
C CYS A 165 -8.45 -0.54 -15.57
N PRO A 166 -8.79 0.74 -15.28
CA PRO A 166 -9.18 1.68 -16.30
C PRO A 166 -8.03 2.14 -17.19
N THR A 167 -6.80 1.85 -16.79
CA THR A 167 -5.57 2.18 -17.51
C THR A 167 -4.81 0.95 -18.00
N GLU A 168 -5.41 -0.25 -17.86
CA GLU A 168 -4.79 -1.53 -18.24
C GLU A 168 -3.39 -1.73 -17.64
N ALA A 169 -3.21 -1.27 -16.40
CA ALA A 169 -1.93 -1.37 -15.70
C ALA A 169 -1.57 -2.80 -15.30
N ILE A 170 -2.56 -3.69 -15.13
CA ILE A 170 -2.33 -5.12 -14.86
C ILE A 170 -2.12 -5.83 -16.20
N VAL A 171 -0.88 -5.81 -16.69
CA VAL A 171 -0.54 -6.28 -18.04
C VAL A 171 -0.54 -7.79 -18.20
N SER A 172 -0.42 -8.52 -17.11
CA SER A 172 -0.63 -9.96 -17.00
C SER A 172 -0.85 -10.34 -15.52
N PRO A 173 -1.33 -11.55 -15.21
CA PRO A 173 -1.50 -11.97 -13.82
C PRO A 173 -0.23 -11.75 -12.99
N MET A 174 -0.36 -11.04 -11.86
CA MET A 174 0.70 -10.68 -10.92
C MET A 174 1.76 -9.70 -11.48
N VAL A 175 1.51 -9.07 -12.62
CA VAL A 175 2.43 -8.09 -13.21
C VAL A 175 1.71 -6.76 -13.44
N VAL A 176 2.08 -5.76 -12.64
CA VAL A 176 1.58 -4.38 -12.77
C VAL A 176 2.67 -3.53 -13.42
N ASP A 177 2.31 -2.84 -14.50
CA ASP A 177 3.13 -1.78 -15.09
C ASP A 177 2.87 -0.48 -14.35
N ALA A 178 3.83 -0.01 -13.55
CA ALA A 178 3.68 1.23 -12.81
C ALA A 178 3.45 2.43 -13.72
N GLY A 179 4.08 2.46 -14.90
CA GLY A 179 3.92 3.53 -15.89
C GLY A 179 2.52 3.66 -16.47
N LYS A 180 1.61 2.74 -16.12
CA LYS A 180 0.18 2.80 -16.43
C LYS A 180 -0.71 2.92 -15.19
N CYS A 181 -0.18 2.68 -13.98
CA CYS A 181 -0.99 2.62 -12.77
C CYS A 181 -1.37 4.00 -12.24
N ILE A 182 -2.66 4.23 -11.98
CA ILE A 182 -3.16 5.49 -11.39
C ILE A 182 -2.46 5.78 -10.05
N SER A 183 -2.19 4.77 -9.22
CA SER A 183 -1.47 4.97 -7.95
C SER A 183 -0.06 5.54 -8.17
N TYR A 184 0.65 5.04 -9.19
CA TYR A 184 1.95 5.62 -9.55
C TYR A 184 1.83 7.08 -10.00
N PHE A 185 0.91 7.37 -10.91
CA PHE A 185 0.73 8.72 -11.44
C PHE A 185 0.37 9.72 -10.34
N THR A 186 -0.49 9.32 -9.41
CA THR A 186 -1.02 10.24 -8.38
C THR A 186 -0.13 10.37 -7.14
N ILE A 187 0.79 9.43 -6.90
CA ILE A 187 1.64 9.40 -5.71
C ILE A 187 3.11 9.65 -6.05
N GLU A 188 3.66 8.88 -7.00
CA GLU A 188 5.09 8.80 -7.23
C GLU A 188 5.59 9.73 -8.35
N LEU A 189 4.84 9.88 -9.43
CA LEU A 189 5.19 10.75 -10.55
C LEU A 189 5.31 12.20 -10.08
N LYS A 190 6.39 12.88 -10.46
CA LYS A 190 6.63 14.31 -10.13
C LYS A 190 6.34 15.24 -11.30
N GLU A 191 6.41 14.74 -12.50
CA GLU A 191 6.15 15.43 -13.76
C GLU A 191 4.64 15.50 -14.05
N ALA A 192 4.28 16.08 -15.19
CA ALA A 192 2.91 16.10 -15.66
C ALA A 192 2.42 14.68 -15.99
N ILE A 193 1.16 14.39 -15.67
CA ILE A 193 0.52 13.14 -16.07
C ILE A 193 0.32 13.17 -17.59
N PRO A 194 0.70 12.10 -18.32
CA PRO A 194 0.54 12.07 -19.76
C PRO A 194 -0.91 12.27 -20.20
N SER A 195 -1.14 13.15 -21.17
CA SER A 195 -2.49 13.49 -21.65
C SER A 195 -3.24 12.31 -22.28
N SER A 196 -2.52 11.26 -22.70
CA SER A 196 -3.12 10.01 -23.20
C SER A 196 -3.98 9.28 -22.16
N PHE A 197 -3.82 9.59 -20.88
CA PHE A 197 -4.63 9.01 -19.79
C PHE A 197 -5.80 9.91 -19.35
N LYS A 198 -6.08 11.03 -20.03
CA LYS A 198 -7.25 11.86 -19.70
C LYS A 198 -8.52 11.04 -19.82
N GLY A 199 -9.41 11.22 -18.82
CA GLY A 199 -10.67 10.49 -18.74
C GLY A 199 -10.57 9.05 -18.23
N SER A 200 -9.34 8.54 -17.95
CA SER A 200 -9.16 7.15 -17.50
C SER A 200 -8.97 7.02 -15.99
N PHE A 201 -9.03 8.11 -15.20
CA PHE A 201 -8.71 8.05 -13.79
C PHE A 201 -9.93 7.87 -12.87
N ASP A 202 -11.15 7.90 -13.39
CA ASP A 202 -12.38 7.65 -12.63
C ASP A 202 -12.38 8.41 -11.28
N ASP A 203 -12.03 9.72 -11.33
CA ASP A 203 -11.94 10.66 -10.19
C ASP A 203 -10.90 10.32 -9.10
N TRP A 204 -9.98 9.40 -9.33
CA TRP A 204 -8.90 9.11 -8.39
C TRP A 204 -7.87 10.24 -8.34
N ALA A 205 -7.91 11.07 -7.30
CA ALA A 205 -6.95 12.14 -7.06
C ALA A 205 -5.70 11.67 -6.29
N PHE A 206 -5.79 10.56 -5.53
CA PHE A 206 -4.66 9.99 -4.81
C PHE A 206 -4.83 8.49 -4.59
N GLY A 207 -3.86 7.72 -5.09
CA GLY A 207 -3.96 6.25 -5.08
C GLY A 207 -5.06 5.75 -6.02
N CYS A 208 -5.36 4.47 -5.92
CA CYS A 208 -6.46 3.83 -6.64
C CYS A 208 -6.77 2.47 -6.00
N ASP A 209 -8.04 2.24 -5.66
CA ASP A 209 -8.49 0.99 -5.07
C ASP A 209 -9.29 0.12 -6.05
N THR A 210 -9.45 0.52 -7.31
CA THR A 210 -10.34 -0.15 -8.29
C THR A 210 -10.10 -1.66 -8.35
N CYS A 211 -8.86 -2.11 -8.46
CA CYS A 211 -8.54 -3.54 -8.54
C CYS A 211 -8.77 -4.31 -7.23
N GLN A 212 -8.83 -3.60 -6.09
CA GLN A 212 -9.20 -4.18 -4.79
C GLN A 212 -10.72 -4.16 -4.61
N ASP A 213 -11.39 -3.07 -4.99
CA ASP A 213 -12.84 -2.91 -4.81
C ASP A 213 -13.64 -3.96 -5.58
N VAL A 214 -13.20 -4.33 -6.78
CA VAL A 214 -13.85 -5.36 -7.60
C VAL A 214 -13.47 -6.79 -7.21
N CYS A 215 -12.50 -6.96 -6.30
CA CYS A 215 -12.02 -8.30 -5.94
C CYS A 215 -13.07 -9.04 -5.08
N PRO A 216 -13.56 -10.23 -5.52
CA PRO A 216 -14.57 -10.97 -4.77
C PRO A 216 -14.14 -11.36 -3.35
N TRP A 217 -12.83 -11.45 -3.08
CA TRP A 217 -12.32 -11.77 -1.76
C TRP A 217 -12.50 -10.62 -0.76
N ASN A 218 -12.65 -9.38 -1.23
CA ASN A 218 -12.86 -8.22 -0.36
C ASN A 218 -14.29 -8.14 0.25
N ARG A 219 -15.20 -9.05 -0.14
CA ARG A 219 -16.46 -9.27 0.60
C ARG A 219 -16.25 -9.72 2.06
N PHE A 220 -15.07 -10.23 2.37
CA PHE A 220 -14.68 -10.65 3.72
C PHE A 220 -13.97 -9.56 4.52
N SER A 221 -13.74 -8.39 3.93
CA SER A 221 -13.14 -7.27 4.63
C SER A 221 -14.07 -6.74 5.70
N SER A 222 -13.55 -6.55 6.89
CA SER A 222 -14.28 -5.98 8.04
C SER A 222 -13.67 -4.64 8.44
N PRO A 223 -14.45 -3.69 8.96
CA PRO A 223 -13.94 -2.40 9.37
C PRO A 223 -12.84 -2.50 10.43
N HIS A 224 -11.83 -1.63 10.32
CA HIS A 224 -10.81 -1.50 11.35
C HIS A 224 -11.33 -0.66 12.55
N SER A 225 -10.66 -0.83 13.70
CA SER A 225 -10.95 -0.09 14.94
C SER A 225 -9.83 0.89 15.33
N GLU A 226 -8.82 1.10 14.47
CA GLU A 226 -7.70 1.99 14.78
C GLU A 226 -8.10 3.45 14.57
N PRO A 227 -8.22 4.26 15.63
CA PRO A 227 -8.69 5.65 15.51
C PRO A 227 -7.77 6.53 14.65
N ARG A 228 -6.46 6.25 14.67
CA ARG A 228 -5.47 7.03 13.93
C ARG A 228 -5.56 6.82 12.42
N LEU A 229 -6.20 5.74 11.96
CA LEU A 229 -6.43 5.47 10.53
C LEU A 229 -7.78 6.01 10.04
N LEU A 230 -8.59 6.62 10.91
CA LEU A 230 -9.83 7.30 10.52
C LEU A 230 -9.52 8.69 9.95
N PRO A 231 -10.29 9.16 8.96
CA PRO A 231 -10.16 10.52 8.46
C PRO A 231 -10.54 11.54 9.53
N THR A 232 -9.87 12.66 9.56
CA THR A 232 -10.27 13.79 10.41
C THR A 232 -11.56 14.42 9.89
N SER A 233 -12.33 15.09 10.75
CA SER A 233 -13.52 15.87 10.33
C SER A 233 -13.18 16.88 9.24
N ALA A 234 -12.06 17.59 9.38
CA ALA A 234 -11.57 18.54 8.39
C ALA A 234 -11.34 17.89 7.01
N PHE A 235 -10.89 16.62 6.97
CA PHE A 235 -10.76 15.90 5.70
C PHE A 235 -12.13 15.48 5.15
N GLN A 236 -13.05 15.03 5.98
CA GLN A 236 -14.39 14.62 5.56
C GLN A 236 -15.24 15.80 5.03
N GLU A 237 -14.96 17.02 5.47
CA GLU A 237 -15.62 18.25 5.02
C GLU A 237 -15.06 18.78 3.69
N LEU A 238 -13.90 18.30 3.21
CA LEU A 238 -13.30 18.71 1.94
C LEU A 238 -13.96 17.98 0.76
N ASP A 239 -15.09 18.49 0.29
CA ASP A 239 -15.71 18.00 -0.94
C ASP A 239 -14.87 18.34 -2.21
N ALA A 240 -15.34 17.92 -3.38
CA ALA A 240 -14.63 18.17 -4.63
C ALA A 240 -14.45 19.68 -4.92
N ALA A 241 -15.43 20.51 -4.60
CA ALA A 241 -15.34 21.96 -4.80
C ALA A 241 -14.26 22.57 -3.92
N ALA A 242 -14.23 22.22 -2.62
CA ALA A 242 -13.21 22.66 -1.68
C ALA A 242 -11.81 22.14 -2.08
N MET A 243 -11.71 20.93 -2.62
CA MET A 243 -10.43 20.39 -3.11
C MET A 243 -9.93 21.08 -4.37
N ILE A 244 -10.82 21.56 -5.23
CA ILE A 244 -10.46 22.37 -6.42
C ILE A 244 -9.84 23.69 -5.97
N GLU A 245 -10.40 24.34 -4.96
CA GLU A 245 -9.93 25.63 -4.41
C GLU A 245 -8.87 25.44 -3.30
N LEU A 246 -8.34 24.23 -3.13
CA LEU A 246 -7.39 23.90 -2.06
C LEU A 246 -6.15 24.80 -2.14
N THR A 247 -5.83 25.44 -1.01
CA THR A 247 -4.60 26.22 -0.84
C THR A 247 -3.51 25.37 -0.19
N GLU A 248 -2.25 25.81 -0.32
CA GLU A 248 -1.13 25.13 0.34
C GLU A 248 -1.27 25.16 1.87
N GLU A 249 -1.85 26.23 2.42
CA GLU A 249 -2.08 26.35 3.84
C GLU A 249 -3.11 25.32 4.33
N THR A 250 -4.26 25.23 3.67
CA THR A 250 -5.30 24.24 3.97
C THR A 250 -4.75 22.81 3.81
N PHE A 251 -3.98 22.56 2.74
CA PHE A 251 -3.32 21.27 2.55
C PHE A 251 -2.42 20.91 3.74
N LYS A 252 -1.58 21.84 4.20
CA LYS A 252 -0.72 21.61 5.37
C LYS A 252 -1.52 21.38 6.65
N GLN A 253 -2.59 22.12 6.83
CA GLN A 253 -3.45 21.97 8.01
C GLN A 253 -4.13 20.60 8.05
N VAL A 254 -4.70 20.13 6.94
CA VAL A 254 -5.48 18.89 6.88
C VAL A 254 -4.60 17.66 6.74
N PHE A 255 -3.57 17.71 5.88
CA PHE A 255 -2.81 16.53 5.46
C PHE A 255 -1.39 16.44 6.02
N SER A 256 -0.96 17.30 6.96
CA SER A 256 0.40 17.27 7.51
C SER A 256 0.79 15.93 8.15
N LYS A 257 -0.16 15.21 8.71
CA LYS A 257 0.03 13.89 9.31
C LYS A 257 -0.40 12.72 8.42
N SER A 258 -0.99 12.99 7.25
CA SER A 258 -1.51 11.98 6.34
C SER A 258 -0.45 11.49 5.36
N ALA A 259 -0.66 10.31 4.77
CA ALA A 259 0.14 9.78 3.66
C ALA A 259 0.07 10.67 2.41
N LEU A 260 -0.98 11.50 2.25
CA LEU A 260 -1.11 12.46 1.14
C LEU A 260 0.04 13.47 1.07
N LYS A 261 0.71 13.75 2.19
CA LYS A 261 1.89 14.64 2.18
C LYS A 261 3.02 14.16 1.25
N ARG A 262 3.06 12.86 0.89
CA ARG A 262 4.08 12.29 0.00
C ARG A 262 4.06 12.93 -1.39
N THR A 263 2.87 13.19 -1.93
CA THR A 263 2.74 13.85 -3.24
C THR A 263 2.94 15.36 -3.16
N LYS A 264 2.93 15.95 -1.96
CA LYS A 264 2.96 17.40 -1.68
C LYS A 264 1.71 18.09 -2.21
N PHE A 265 1.54 19.36 -1.84
CA PHE A 265 0.44 20.20 -2.34
C PHE A 265 0.44 20.27 -3.87
N SER A 266 1.61 20.53 -4.48
CA SER A 266 1.75 20.64 -5.93
C SER A 266 1.34 19.37 -6.69
N GLY A 267 1.65 18.20 -6.13
CA GLY A 267 1.26 16.92 -6.75
C GLY A 267 -0.24 16.66 -6.63
N LEU A 268 -0.84 16.91 -5.46
CA LEU A 268 -2.29 16.75 -5.32
C LEU A 268 -3.06 17.73 -6.22
N LYS A 269 -2.63 18.99 -6.27
CA LYS A 269 -3.22 20.01 -7.14
C LYS A 269 -3.12 19.61 -8.61
N ARG A 270 -1.93 19.16 -9.06
CA ARG A 270 -1.74 18.61 -10.42
C ARG A 270 -2.73 17.48 -10.71
N ASN A 271 -2.93 16.55 -9.78
CA ASN A 271 -3.84 15.42 -9.97
C ASN A 271 -5.28 15.91 -10.13
N ILE A 272 -5.73 16.82 -9.26
CA ILE A 272 -7.07 17.43 -9.33
C ILE A 272 -7.25 18.17 -10.65
N ASP A 273 -6.29 19.00 -11.06
CA ASP A 273 -6.36 19.74 -12.32
C ASP A 273 -6.39 18.80 -13.53
N PHE A 274 -5.69 17.64 -13.47
CA PHE A 274 -5.76 16.61 -14.51
C PHE A 274 -7.16 15.98 -14.62
N LEU A 275 -7.88 15.80 -13.52
CA LEU A 275 -9.22 15.21 -13.48
C LEU A 275 -10.30 16.17 -14.02
N ARG A 276 -10.07 17.49 -13.98
CA ARG A 276 -11.06 18.52 -14.39
C ARG A 276 -11.14 18.74 -15.91
N HIS A 277 -10.20 18.25 -16.66
CA HIS A 277 -10.03 18.46 -18.11
C HIS A 277 -9.95 17.14 -18.87
#